data_5b59d083a810371390f2e4b817f62f15
#
_entry.id   5b59d083a810371390f2e4b817f62f15
#
_cell.length_a   1.000
_cell.length_b   1.000
_cell.length_c   1.000
_cell.angle_alpha   90.00
_cell.angle_beta   90.00
_cell.angle_gamma   90.00
#
_symmetry.space_group_name_H-M   'P 1'
#
loop_
_entity.id
_entity.type
_entity.pdbx_description
1 polymer ?
#
loop_
_entity_poly.entity_id
_entity_poly.type
_entity_poly.pdbx_seq_one_letter_code
_entity_poly.pdbx_strand_id
1 'polypeptide(L)'
;RGVGKVAPKTRAKVEAAADRLGFTLSKSASSLASGKTMRVVLLFSGKLNEWFNANVLQGVCEVLEPEGYDVSPTFVTGRQETERYFAQLPKNRNADAIIISSFQLDESAREKLRVTDMPTVGVNIPAESFCDAAIGVDNYDGMSKAVRLLKSLGHRRIAFVVDYIPDDMVYSTSQRMEAFLEAAGQNGCL
;
A
#
# COMPACT_ATOMS: atom_id res chain seq x y z
N ARG A 1 -12.18 -21.60 -16.45
CA ARG A 1 -11.35 -21.82 -15.24
C ARG A 1 -10.62 -23.15 -15.18
N GLY A 2 -10.35 -23.94 -16.17
CA GLY A 2 -9.42 -25.08 -16.19
C GLY A 2 -9.58 -26.20 -15.14
N VAL A 3 -10.40 -26.04 -14.12
CA VAL A 3 -10.57 -26.93 -12.98
C VAL A 3 -11.93 -27.63 -13.09
N GLY A 4 -11.98 -28.67 -13.90
CA GLY A 4 -13.14 -29.56 -14.06
C GLY A 4 -12.88 -30.50 -15.20
N LYS A 5 -13.28 -31.77 -15.06
CA LYS A 5 -13.18 -32.81 -16.12
C LYS A 5 -14.24 -32.58 -17.21
N VAL A 6 -14.06 -31.54 -18.01
CA VAL A 6 -14.89 -31.32 -19.21
C VAL A 6 -14.08 -31.78 -20.43
N ALA A 7 -14.69 -32.60 -21.27
CA ALA A 7 -14.04 -33.07 -22.50
C ALA A 7 -13.61 -31.88 -23.39
N PRO A 8 -12.43 -31.92 -24.02
CA PRO A 8 -11.92 -30.82 -24.85
C PRO A 8 -12.88 -30.31 -25.89
N LYS A 9 -13.61 -31.24 -26.53
CA LYS A 9 -14.64 -30.95 -27.56
C LYS A 9 -15.83 -30.15 -26.99
N THR A 10 -16.23 -30.42 -25.75
CA THR A 10 -17.31 -29.69 -25.07
C THR A 10 -16.86 -28.32 -24.66
N ARG A 11 -15.62 -28.19 -24.16
CA ARG A 11 -15.00 -26.89 -23.82
C ARG A 11 -14.96 -25.98 -25.04
N ALA A 12 -14.43 -26.45 -26.18
CA ALA A 12 -14.34 -25.67 -27.40
C ALA A 12 -15.72 -25.21 -27.91
N LYS A 13 -16.77 -26.05 -27.78
CA LYS A 13 -18.13 -25.64 -28.13
C LYS A 13 -18.68 -24.53 -27.22
N VAL A 14 -18.40 -24.58 -25.93
CA VAL A 14 -18.86 -23.57 -24.96
C VAL A 14 -18.12 -22.25 -25.20
N GLU A 15 -16.81 -22.30 -25.40
CA GLU A 15 -15.98 -21.12 -25.70
C GLU A 15 -16.46 -20.46 -27.01
N ALA A 16 -16.63 -21.21 -28.10
CA ALA A 16 -17.14 -20.65 -29.34
C ALA A 16 -18.57 -20.08 -29.24
N ALA A 17 -19.41 -20.65 -28.37
CA ALA A 17 -20.76 -20.11 -28.12
C ALA A 17 -20.67 -18.81 -27.28
N ALA A 18 -19.81 -18.75 -26.30
CA ALA A 18 -19.57 -17.56 -25.50
C ALA A 18 -19.07 -16.39 -26.37
N ASP A 19 -18.06 -16.64 -27.21
CA ASP A 19 -17.52 -15.65 -28.15
C ASP A 19 -18.59 -15.12 -29.11
N ARG A 20 -19.39 -16.01 -29.68
CA ARG A 20 -20.48 -15.64 -30.62
C ARG A 20 -21.58 -14.81 -29.97
N LEU A 21 -21.82 -15.01 -28.67
CA LEU A 21 -22.83 -14.28 -27.89
C LEU A 21 -22.29 -13.05 -27.21
N GLY A 22 -20.99 -12.75 -27.36
CA GLY A 22 -20.32 -11.67 -26.60
C GLY A 22 -20.41 -11.89 -25.09
N PHE A 23 -20.48 -13.16 -24.65
CA PHE A 23 -20.62 -13.49 -23.23
C PHE A 23 -19.30 -13.32 -22.54
N THR A 24 -19.22 -12.31 -21.68
CA THR A 24 -18.11 -12.12 -20.72
C THR A 24 -18.56 -12.56 -19.34
N LEU A 25 -17.76 -13.39 -18.68
CA LEU A 25 -18.00 -13.74 -17.28
C LEU A 25 -17.94 -12.46 -16.43
N SER A 26 -19.05 -12.13 -15.78
CA SER A 26 -19.06 -11.03 -14.81
C SER A 26 -18.08 -11.34 -13.69
N LYS A 27 -17.14 -10.40 -13.41
CA LYS A 27 -16.21 -10.50 -12.27
C LYS A 27 -16.99 -10.70 -10.96
N SER A 28 -18.13 -10.02 -10.79
CA SER A 28 -18.99 -10.17 -9.61
C SER A 28 -19.57 -11.57 -9.45
N ALA A 29 -20.04 -12.20 -10.54
CA ALA A 29 -20.52 -13.58 -10.49
C ALA A 29 -19.39 -14.58 -10.22
N SER A 30 -18.20 -14.32 -10.73
CA SER A 30 -17.00 -15.09 -10.46
C SER A 30 -16.54 -14.95 -9.00
N SER A 31 -16.59 -13.76 -8.44
CA SER A 31 -16.29 -13.44 -7.05
C SER A 31 -17.21 -14.20 -6.10
N LEU A 32 -18.51 -14.12 -6.33
CA LEU A 32 -19.51 -14.84 -5.51
C LEU A 32 -19.26 -16.36 -5.51
N ALA A 33 -18.92 -16.94 -6.64
CA ALA A 33 -18.68 -18.38 -6.76
C ALA A 33 -17.35 -18.85 -6.19
N SER A 34 -16.32 -17.97 -6.09
CA SER A 34 -14.98 -18.32 -5.59
C SER A 34 -14.74 -17.86 -4.16
N GLY A 35 -15.60 -17.01 -3.61
CA GLY A 35 -15.37 -16.33 -2.32
C GLY A 35 -14.23 -15.31 -2.36
N LYS A 36 -13.66 -15.03 -3.56
CA LYS A 36 -12.59 -14.05 -3.76
C LYS A 36 -13.12 -12.86 -4.55
N THR A 37 -12.79 -11.67 -4.15
CA THR A 37 -13.19 -10.44 -4.84
C THR A 37 -12.33 -10.15 -6.06
N MET A 38 -11.13 -10.75 -6.13
CA MET A 38 -10.07 -10.44 -7.09
C MET A 38 -9.74 -8.94 -7.09
N ARG A 39 -9.74 -8.33 -5.91
CA ARG A 39 -9.43 -6.92 -5.70
C ARG A 39 -8.42 -6.76 -4.58
N VAL A 40 -7.45 -5.88 -4.78
CA VAL A 40 -6.51 -5.42 -3.78
C VAL A 40 -6.72 -3.93 -3.58
N VAL A 41 -6.91 -3.50 -2.34
CA VAL A 41 -6.95 -2.08 -1.99
C VAL A 41 -5.53 -1.58 -1.81
N LEU A 42 -5.22 -0.44 -2.43
CA LEU A 42 -3.98 0.30 -2.20
C LEU A 42 -4.34 1.61 -1.50
N LEU A 43 -4.09 1.65 -0.19
CA LEU A 43 -4.46 2.76 0.68
C LEU A 43 -3.31 3.76 0.78
N PHE A 44 -3.56 4.98 0.36
CA PHE A 44 -2.61 6.10 0.38
C PHE A 44 -3.02 7.18 1.37
N SER A 45 -2.01 7.86 1.92
CA SER A 45 -2.17 9.23 2.41
C SER A 45 -1.66 10.21 1.36
N GLY A 46 -2.36 11.36 1.21
CA GLY A 46 -1.97 12.39 0.25
C GLY A 46 -2.64 12.25 -1.12
N LYS A 47 -2.01 12.81 -2.15
CA LYS A 47 -2.58 12.91 -3.50
C LYS A 47 -2.00 11.86 -4.43
N LEU A 48 -2.81 11.38 -5.38
CA LEU A 48 -2.38 10.40 -6.37
C LEU A 48 -1.27 10.94 -7.29
N ASN A 49 -1.30 12.22 -7.61
CA ASN A 49 -0.32 12.84 -8.51
C ASN A 49 1.04 13.13 -7.84
N GLU A 50 1.24 12.77 -6.60
CA GLU A 50 2.55 12.78 -5.97
C GLU A 50 3.41 11.66 -6.59
N TRP A 51 4.68 12.00 -6.88
CA TRP A 51 5.60 11.10 -7.57
C TRP A 51 5.66 9.70 -6.94
N PHE A 52 5.75 9.64 -5.61
CA PHE A 52 5.87 8.37 -4.90
C PHE A 52 4.59 7.52 -5.02
N ASN A 53 3.43 8.11 -4.75
CA ASN A 53 2.14 7.44 -4.80
C ASN A 53 1.83 6.92 -6.22
N ALA A 54 2.12 7.72 -7.25
CA ALA A 54 1.93 7.33 -8.64
C ALA A 54 2.81 6.13 -9.04
N ASN A 55 4.09 6.12 -8.63
CA ASN A 55 4.99 5.01 -8.93
C ASN A 55 4.65 3.74 -8.16
N VAL A 56 4.22 3.85 -6.90
CA VAL A 56 3.74 2.69 -6.14
C VAL A 56 2.51 2.09 -6.79
N LEU A 57 1.53 2.91 -7.18
CA LEU A 57 0.34 2.43 -7.88
C LEU A 57 0.72 1.72 -9.20
N GLN A 58 1.59 2.34 -10.01
CA GLN A 58 2.04 1.74 -11.26
C GLN A 58 2.68 0.38 -11.02
N GLY A 59 3.65 0.28 -10.11
CA GLY A 59 4.34 -0.99 -9.83
C GLY A 59 3.40 -2.09 -9.30
N VAL A 60 2.42 -1.71 -8.48
CA VAL A 60 1.41 -2.65 -7.97
C VAL A 60 0.49 -3.13 -9.11
N CYS A 61 0.05 -2.24 -10.00
CA CYS A 61 -0.76 -2.61 -11.17
C CYS A 61 0.00 -3.53 -12.12
N GLU A 62 1.26 -3.23 -12.43
CA GLU A 62 2.11 -4.04 -13.33
C GLU A 62 2.23 -5.50 -12.88
N VAL A 63 2.17 -5.75 -11.57
CA VAL A 63 2.27 -7.11 -11.00
C VAL A 63 0.90 -7.77 -10.84
N LEU A 64 -0.10 -7.05 -10.36
CA LEU A 64 -1.38 -7.65 -9.95
C LEU A 64 -2.40 -7.77 -11.08
N GLU A 65 -2.41 -6.85 -12.05
CA GLU A 65 -3.37 -6.91 -13.16
C GLU A 65 -3.18 -8.14 -14.08
N PRO A 66 -1.94 -8.57 -14.42
CA PRO A 66 -1.73 -9.81 -15.18
C PRO A 66 -2.24 -11.05 -14.44
N GLU A 67 -2.24 -11.04 -13.11
CA GLU A 67 -2.78 -12.11 -12.25
C GLU A 67 -4.31 -12.05 -12.11
N GLY A 68 -4.96 -11.07 -12.73
CA GLY A 68 -6.40 -10.88 -12.75
C GLY A 68 -6.98 -10.08 -11.59
N TYR A 69 -6.13 -9.47 -10.76
CA TYR A 69 -6.58 -8.59 -9.68
C TYR A 69 -6.88 -7.17 -10.18
N ASP A 70 -7.94 -6.59 -9.68
CA ASP A 70 -8.20 -5.15 -9.79
C ASP A 70 -7.51 -4.43 -8.63
N VAL A 71 -6.70 -3.41 -8.93
CA VAL A 71 -6.12 -2.54 -7.92
C VAL A 71 -7.06 -1.37 -7.67
N SER A 72 -7.47 -1.17 -6.42
CA SER A 72 -8.39 -0.10 -6.02
C SER A 72 -7.65 0.95 -5.18
N PRO A 73 -7.16 2.05 -5.78
CA PRO A 73 -6.55 3.12 -5.02
C PRO A 73 -7.59 3.81 -4.14
N THR A 74 -7.29 3.93 -2.87
CA THR A 74 -8.13 4.56 -1.85
C THR A 74 -7.31 5.58 -1.08
N PHE A 75 -7.87 6.75 -0.84
CA PHE A 75 -7.19 7.85 -0.19
C PHE A 75 -7.81 8.14 1.16
N VAL A 76 -6.94 8.39 2.14
CA VAL A 76 -7.33 8.88 3.46
C VAL A 76 -6.49 10.11 3.80
N THR A 77 -7.14 11.15 4.29
CA THR A 77 -6.48 12.38 4.72
C THR A 77 -6.68 12.55 6.21
N GLY A 78 -5.59 12.37 6.97
CA GLY A 78 -5.58 12.51 8.41
C GLY A 78 -6.31 11.39 9.17
N ARG A 79 -6.29 11.52 10.48
CA ARG A 79 -6.78 10.51 11.43
C ARG A 79 -8.26 10.18 11.23
N GLN A 80 -9.11 11.19 11.08
CA GLN A 80 -10.57 11.00 11.07
C GLN A 80 -11.04 10.14 9.88
N GLU A 81 -10.47 10.36 8.69
CA GLU A 81 -10.81 9.57 7.51
C GLU A 81 -10.26 8.15 7.62
N THR A 82 -9.06 7.99 8.15
CA THR A 82 -8.46 6.69 8.45
C THR A 82 -9.34 5.89 9.41
N GLU A 83 -9.74 6.47 10.54
CA GLU A 83 -10.64 5.82 11.50
C GLU A 83 -11.98 5.41 10.88
N ARG A 84 -12.56 6.27 10.05
CA ARG A 84 -13.81 6.00 9.34
C ARG A 84 -13.66 4.84 8.36
N TYR A 85 -12.57 4.82 7.59
CA TYR A 85 -12.26 3.75 6.65
C TYR A 85 -12.15 2.40 7.37
N PHE A 86 -11.33 2.30 8.40
CA PHE A 86 -11.13 1.07 9.15
C PHE A 86 -12.35 0.66 9.99
N ALA A 87 -13.21 1.58 10.41
CA ALA A 87 -14.47 1.26 11.05
C ALA A 87 -15.47 0.55 10.12
N GLN A 88 -15.37 0.78 8.82
CA GLN A 88 -16.24 0.16 7.81
C GLN A 88 -15.64 -1.12 7.21
N LEU A 89 -14.33 -1.30 7.28
CA LEU A 89 -13.61 -2.40 6.66
C LEU A 89 -14.15 -3.80 7.03
N PRO A 90 -14.44 -4.13 8.30
CA PRO A 90 -14.97 -5.44 8.67
C PRO A 90 -16.37 -5.74 8.10
N LYS A 91 -17.12 -4.70 7.75
CA LYS A 91 -18.49 -4.81 7.22
C LYS A 91 -18.49 -4.94 5.69
N ASN A 92 -17.48 -4.38 5.04
CA ASN A 92 -17.37 -4.27 3.60
C ASN A 92 -16.21 -5.14 3.09
N ARG A 93 -16.39 -6.47 3.09
CA ARG A 93 -15.41 -7.40 2.50
C ARG A 93 -15.38 -7.26 0.97
N ASN A 94 -14.84 -6.16 0.48
CA ASN A 94 -14.77 -5.84 -0.95
C ASN A 94 -13.37 -5.97 -1.54
N ALA A 95 -12.41 -6.52 -0.78
CA ALA A 95 -11.04 -6.78 -1.21
C ALA A 95 -10.50 -8.08 -0.60
N ASP A 96 -9.52 -8.66 -1.25
CA ASP A 96 -8.82 -9.88 -0.80
C ASP A 96 -7.52 -9.55 -0.06
N ALA A 97 -6.98 -8.35 -0.23
CA ALA A 97 -5.80 -7.85 0.48
C ALA A 97 -5.79 -6.32 0.53
N ILE A 98 -4.98 -5.77 1.42
CA ILE A 98 -4.74 -4.33 1.54
C ILE A 98 -3.24 -4.02 1.55
N ILE A 99 -2.85 -3.02 0.78
CA ILE A 99 -1.52 -2.42 0.80
C ILE A 99 -1.64 -1.03 1.40
N ILE A 100 -0.84 -0.71 2.41
CA ILE A 100 -0.85 0.58 3.13
C ILE A 100 0.45 1.30 2.83
N SER A 101 0.37 2.51 2.31
CA SER A 101 1.54 3.25 1.83
C SER A 101 1.76 4.57 2.58
N SER A 102 2.96 4.73 3.13
CA SER A 102 3.55 5.99 3.63
C SER A 102 2.97 6.58 4.91
N PHE A 103 2.06 5.92 5.61
CA PHE A 103 1.55 6.37 6.92
C PHE A 103 1.35 5.20 7.89
N GLN A 104 1.44 5.46 9.18
CA GLN A 104 1.21 4.46 10.23
C GLN A 104 -0.26 4.42 10.65
N LEU A 105 -0.73 3.23 10.98
CA LEU A 105 -2.01 3.03 11.63
C LEU A 105 -1.88 3.22 13.14
N ASP A 106 -2.87 3.83 13.76
CA ASP A 106 -3.03 3.80 15.21
C ASP A 106 -3.54 2.42 15.67
N GLU A 107 -3.51 2.17 16.98
CA GLU A 107 -3.88 0.87 17.53
C GLU A 107 -5.34 0.49 17.24
N SER A 108 -6.26 1.47 17.21
CA SER A 108 -7.67 1.24 16.88
C SER A 108 -7.86 0.73 15.45
N ALA A 109 -7.13 1.33 14.49
CA ALA A 109 -7.17 0.91 13.08
C ALA A 109 -6.53 -0.48 12.89
N ARG A 110 -5.41 -0.75 13.60
CA ARG A 110 -4.74 -2.06 13.59
C ARG A 110 -5.64 -3.17 14.11
N GLU A 111 -6.34 -2.93 15.20
CA GLU A 111 -7.26 -3.92 15.78
C GLU A 111 -8.41 -4.25 14.82
N LYS A 112 -9.00 -3.23 14.18
CA LYS A 112 -10.03 -3.44 13.16
C LYS A 112 -9.52 -4.21 11.95
N LEU A 113 -8.28 -3.96 11.54
CA LEU A 113 -7.64 -4.69 10.46
C LEU A 113 -7.43 -6.16 10.81
N ARG A 114 -6.92 -6.47 12.01
CA ARG A 114 -6.75 -7.86 12.51
C ARG A 114 -8.04 -8.67 12.48
N VAL A 115 -9.17 -8.04 12.82
CA VAL A 115 -10.49 -8.72 12.80
C VAL A 115 -10.90 -9.17 11.39
N THR A 116 -10.36 -8.57 10.35
CA THR A 116 -10.71 -8.93 8.96
C THR A 116 -9.99 -10.17 8.45
N ASP A 117 -8.89 -10.58 9.08
CA ASP A 117 -7.99 -11.65 8.62
C ASP A 117 -7.54 -11.46 7.16
N MET A 118 -7.41 -10.19 6.76
CA MET A 118 -7.08 -9.78 5.39
C MET A 118 -5.56 -9.63 5.27
N PRO A 119 -4.91 -10.30 4.31
CA PRO A 119 -3.49 -10.10 4.02
C PRO A 119 -3.13 -8.62 3.87
N THR A 120 -2.10 -8.19 4.58
CA THR A 120 -1.73 -6.78 4.70
C THR A 120 -0.26 -6.58 4.38
N VAL A 121 0.03 -5.62 3.51
CA VAL A 121 1.41 -5.23 3.16
C VAL A 121 1.62 -3.75 3.46
N GLY A 122 2.70 -3.43 4.17
CA GLY A 122 3.15 -2.07 4.41
C GLY A 122 4.20 -1.63 3.39
N VAL A 123 4.05 -0.43 2.82
CA VAL A 123 5.02 0.16 1.90
C VAL A 123 5.50 1.49 2.45
N ASN A 124 6.82 1.64 2.60
CA ASN A 124 7.47 2.86 3.09
C ASN A 124 6.99 3.30 4.49
N ILE A 125 6.71 2.33 5.35
CA ILE A 125 6.36 2.53 6.76
C ILE A 125 6.99 1.40 7.61
N PRO A 126 7.25 1.60 8.90
CA PRO A 126 7.64 0.53 9.82
C PRO A 126 6.40 -0.30 10.16
N ALA A 127 6.08 -1.26 9.31
CA ALA A 127 4.84 -2.03 9.36
C ALA A 127 5.01 -3.46 9.89
N GLU A 128 6.23 -3.88 10.26
CA GLU A 128 6.54 -5.25 10.67
C GLU A 128 5.73 -5.71 11.89
N SER A 129 5.23 -4.76 12.69
CA SER A 129 4.44 -5.09 13.89
C SER A 129 2.97 -5.35 13.63
N PHE A 130 2.44 -5.01 12.45
CA PHE A 130 1.01 -5.11 12.15
C PHE A 130 0.65 -5.50 10.72
N CYS A 131 1.62 -5.67 9.84
CA CYS A 131 1.42 -6.19 8.49
C CYS A 131 2.08 -7.57 8.35
N ASP A 132 1.56 -8.39 7.44
CA ASP A 132 2.13 -9.70 7.12
C ASP A 132 3.46 -9.58 6.39
N ALA A 133 3.66 -8.48 5.67
CA ALA A 133 4.92 -8.11 5.03
C ALA A 133 5.09 -6.59 5.00
N ALA A 134 6.34 -6.14 4.99
CA ALA A 134 6.67 -4.72 4.88
C ALA A 134 7.83 -4.50 3.90
N ILE A 135 7.74 -3.42 3.15
CA ILE A 135 8.79 -2.93 2.25
C ILE A 135 9.09 -1.49 2.65
N GLY A 136 10.32 -1.24 3.07
CA GLY A 136 10.71 0.08 3.56
C GLY A 136 12.14 0.45 3.23
N VAL A 137 12.48 1.69 3.52
CA VAL A 137 13.83 2.23 3.48
C VAL A 137 14.28 2.49 4.90
N ASP A 138 15.51 2.13 5.23
CA ASP A 138 16.13 2.52 6.50
C ASP A 138 16.43 4.03 6.47
N ASN A 139 15.49 4.80 7.02
CA ASN A 139 15.58 6.24 7.06
C ASN A 139 16.72 6.72 7.96
N TYR A 140 17.05 6.00 9.05
CA TYR A 140 18.13 6.36 9.98
C TYR A 140 19.50 6.15 9.34
N ASP A 141 19.74 5.01 8.71
CA ASP A 141 20.98 4.76 7.98
C ASP A 141 21.16 5.75 6.83
N GLY A 142 20.09 6.00 6.06
CA GLY A 142 20.10 6.94 4.94
C GLY A 142 20.46 8.38 5.38
N MET A 143 19.79 8.90 6.41
CA MET A 143 20.06 10.26 6.93
C MET A 143 21.44 10.36 7.59
N SER A 144 21.86 9.33 8.33
CA SER A 144 23.20 9.27 8.93
C SER A 144 24.30 9.33 7.87
N LYS A 145 24.15 8.61 6.77
CA LYS A 145 25.07 8.66 5.62
C LYS A 145 25.09 10.04 4.97
N ALA A 146 23.93 10.65 4.75
CA ALA A 146 23.83 11.98 4.14
C ALA A 146 24.50 13.05 5.01
N VAL A 147 24.23 13.08 6.32
CA VAL A 147 24.84 14.05 7.24
C VAL A 147 26.35 13.85 7.33
N ARG A 148 26.83 12.61 7.44
CA ARG A 148 28.27 12.31 7.47
C ARG A 148 28.98 12.76 6.19
N LEU A 149 28.36 12.55 5.03
CA LEU A 149 28.91 13.02 3.75
C LEU A 149 29.02 14.54 3.74
N LEU A 150 27.96 15.26 4.05
CA LEU A 150 27.96 16.73 4.11
C LEU A 150 29.01 17.26 5.09
N LYS A 151 29.13 16.64 6.27
CA LYS A 151 30.17 16.97 7.25
C LYS A 151 31.58 16.76 6.71
N SER A 152 31.83 15.66 6.01
CA SER A 152 33.12 15.37 5.40
C SER A 152 33.50 16.38 4.31
N LEU A 153 32.53 16.97 3.64
CA LEU A 153 32.69 18.06 2.67
C LEU A 153 32.85 19.44 3.33
N GLY A 154 32.91 19.51 4.67
CA GLY A 154 33.15 20.74 5.42
C GLY A 154 31.89 21.49 5.85
N HIS A 155 30.69 21.02 5.50
CA HIS A 155 29.44 21.65 5.92
C HIS A 155 29.26 21.48 7.45
N ARG A 156 28.85 22.56 8.14
CA ARG A 156 28.58 22.58 9.57
C ARG A 156 27.15 23.03 9.91
N ARG A 157 26.52 23.70 8.96
CA ARG A 157 25.13 24.16 9.07
C ARG A 157 24.35 23.51 7.97
N ILE A 158 23.47 22.56 8.32
CA ILE A 158 22.70 21.77 7.38
C ILE A 158 21.23 21.98 7.71
N ALA A 159 20.41 22.31 6.71
CA ALA A 159 18.98 22.44 6.85
C ALA A 159 18.28 21.24 6.18
N PHE A 160 17.27 20.71 6.86
CA PHE A 160 16.35 19.72 6.30
C PHE A 160 15.09 20.42 5.83
N VAL A 161 14.79 20.30 4.54
CA VAL A 161 13.59 20.90 3.95
C VAL A 161 12.56 19.81 3.70
N VAL A 162 11.36 20.00 4.17
CA VAL A 162 10.27 19.03 4.09
C VAL A 162 8.95 19.79 3.89
N ASP A 163 7.99 19.19 3.23
CA ASP A 163 6.62 19.68 3.17
C ASP A 163 5.95 19.63 4.55
N TYR A 164 4.84 20.36 4.67
CA TYR A 164 4.03 20.34 5.88
C TYR A 164 3.62 18.90 6.24
N ILE A 165 3.97 18.48 7.45
CA ILE A 165 3.59 17.19 8.01
C ILE A 165 2.46 17.46 9.02
N PRO A 166 1.23 16.94 8.78
CA PRO A 166 0.17 17.05 9.77
C PRO A 166 0.55 16.33 11.08
N ASP A 167 0.22 16.95 12.23
CA ASP A 167 0.56 16.40 13.55
C ASP A 167 -0.37 15.23 13.99
N ASP A 168 -1.39 14.93 13.22
CA ASP A 168 -2.43 13.98 13.58
C ASP A 168 -2.09 12.51 13.26
N MET A 169 -1.05 12.29 12.43
CA MET A 169 -0.60 10.95 12.02
C MET A 169 0.92 10.89 11.89
N VAL A 170 1.48 9.67 11.94
CA VAL A 170 2.91 9.43 11.68
C VAL A 170 3.10 9.01 10.22
N TYR A 171 3.92 9.76 9.51
CA TYR A 171 4.27 9.52 8.11
C TYR A 171 5.72 9.07 7.96
N SER A 172 6.08 8.48 6.85
CA SER A 172 7.47 8.13 6.53
C SER A 172 8.41 9.36 6.53
N THR A 173 7.86 10.53 6.20
CA THR A 173 8.60 11.80 6.21
C THR A 173 8.95 12.26 7.63
N SER A 174 8.09 12.00 8.63
CA SER A 174 8.35 12.27 10.03
C SER A 174 9.60 11.52 10.52
N GLN A 175 9.71 10.25 10.16
CA GLN A 175 10.88 9.42 10.53
C GLN A 175 12.18 9.93 9.89
N ARG A 176 12.13 10.41 8.64
CA ARG A 176 13.31 11.02 8.01
C ARG A 176 13.75 12.29 8.69
N MET A 177 12.80 13.11 9.13
CA MET A 177 13.10 14.33 9.90
C MET A 177 13.74 13.98 11.25
N GLU A 178 13.18 13.04 11.99
CA GLU A 178 13.74 12.58 13.26
C GLU A 178 15.15 12.02 13.09
N ALA A 179 15.35 11.15 12.09
CA ALA A 179 16.65 10.58 11.77
C ALA A 179 17.68 11.65 11.36
N PHE A 180 17.25 12.68 10.62
CA PHE A 180 18.12 13.82 10.30
C PHE A 180 18.53 14.60 11.54
N LEU A 181 17.58 14.95 12.41
CA LEU A 181 17.88 15.71 13.64
C LEU A 181 18.83 14.94 14.56
N GLU A 182 18.63 13.65 14.73
CA GLU A 182 19.53 12.79 15.48
C GLU A 182 20.93 12.75 14.86
N ALA A 183 21.03 12.46 13.57
CA ALA A 183 22.32 12.40 12.88
C ALA A 183 23.06 13.74 12.88
N ALA A 184 22.36 14.85 12.67
CA ALA A 184 22.93 16.20 12.69
C ALA A 184 23.42 16.58 14.09
N GLY A 185 22.65 16.30 15.13
CA GLY A 185 23.03 16.49 16.52
C GLY A 185 24.30 15.71 16.91
N GLN A 186 24.34 14.41 16.59
CA GLN A 186 25.51 13.54 16.84
C GLN A 186 26.77 14.03 16.10
N ASN A 187 26.62 14.72 14.98
CA ASN A 187 27.73 15.21 14.16
C ASN A 187 28.06 16.69 14.37
N GLY A 188 27.32 17.41 15.22
CA GLY A 188 27.53 18.86 15.47
C GLY A 188 27.26 19.68 14.19
N CYS A 189 26.20 19.38 13.46
CA CYS A 189 25.85 20.01 12.18
C CYS A 189 24.46 20.71 12.20
N LEU A 190 23.98 21.09 13.36
CA LEU A 190 22.73 21.85 13.53
C LEU A 190 23.00 23.34 13.59
#